data_18bf1777314138d2d495bd718bfca1c2
#
_entry.id   18bf1777314138d2d495bd718bfca1c2
#
_cell.length_a   1.000
_cell.length_b   1.000
_cell.length_c   1.000
_cell.angle_alpha   90.00
_cell.angle_beta   90.00
_cell.angle_gamma   90.00
#
_symmetry.space_group_name_H-M   'P 1'
#
loop_
_entity.id
_entity.type
_entity.pdbx_description
1 polymer ?
#
loop_
_entity_poly.entity_id
_entity_poly.type
_entity_poly.pdbx_seq_one_letter_code
_entity_poly.pdbx_strand_id
1 'polypeptide(L)'
;MERQRDEVAALVQALSDGRPSYARAIAETAAGMSPRGAADPVSALASLLAPGGQLAQSCRFSYELRLHRARGYGALKAILEVLAQQEPLTLTEIAQRLRRTPGSTKDYLSWLEDVDLIVSRQKRYSYTDPMLRLWVRLHCRAVPPGDDDIARELHQYVQARLPHAEPALALAGQPVLGEREKNWGIIEID
;
A
#
# COMPACT_ATOMS: atom_id res chain seq x y z
N MET A 1 -17.76 -21.91 4.62
CA MET A 1 -16.88 -21.94 3.44
C MET A 1 -17.18 -20.82 2.45
N GLU A 2 -18.44 -20.56 2.14
CA GLU A 2 -18.86 -19.48 1.22
C GLU A 2 -18.48 -18.08 1.76
N ARG A 3 -18.85 -17.76 2.98
CA ARG A 3 -18.51 -16.49 3.64
C ARG A 3 -17.01 -16.18 3.63
N GLN A 4 -16.17 -17.19 3.86
CA GLN A 4 -14.72 -17.02 3.84
C GLN A 4 -14.17 -16.72 2.42
N ARG A 5 -14.81 -17.31 1.38
CA ARG A 5 -14.48 -17.00 -0.01
C ARG A 5 -14.85 -15.56 -0.37
N ASP A 6 -16.00 -15.09 0.09
CA ASP A 6 -16.47 -13.73 -0.15
C ASP A 6 -15.55 -12.70 0.54
N GLU A 7 -15.12 -12.97 1.77
CA GLU A 7 -14.16 -12.14 2.50
C GLU A 7 -12.80 -12.04 1.78
N VAL A 8 -12.28 -13.18 1.29
CA VAL A 8 -11.04 -13.22 0.50
C VAL A 8 -11.20 -12.46 -0.81
N ALA A 9 -12.31 -12.63 -1.51
CA ALA A 9 -12.59 -11.94 -2.77
C ALA A 9 -12.69 -10.42 -2.56
N ALA A 10 -13.39 -9.97 -1.52
CA ALA A 10 -13.48 -8.56 -1.15
C ALA A 10 -12.11 -7.96 -0.82
N LEU A 11 -11.28 -8.71 -0.10
CA LEU A 11 -9.91 -8.29 0.24
C LEU A 11 -9.04 -8.17 -1.02
N VAL A 12 -9.07 -9.15 -1.92
CA VAL A 12 -8.36 -9.10 -3.20
C VAL A 12 -8.80 -7.89 -4.03
N GLN A 13 -10.10 -7.61 -4.09
CA GLN A 13 -10.64 -6.46 -4.80
C GLN A 13 -10.12 -5.14 -4.21
N ALA A 14 -10.14 -5.00 -2.89
CA ALA A 14 -9.64 -3.81 -2.20
C ALA A 14 -8.13 -3.61 -2.39
N LEU A 15 -7.34 -4.68 -2.28
CA LEU A 15 -5.88 -4.64 -2.47
C LEU A 15 -5.48 -4.31 -3.91
N SER A 16 -6.25 -4.78 -4.88
CA SER A 16 -5.99 -4.54 -6.31
C SER A 16 -6.53 -3.21 -6.84
N ASP A 17 -7.25 -2.44 -6.02
CA ASP A 17 -7.96 -1.24 -6.44
C ASP A 17 -8.91 -1.51 -7.62
N GLY A 18 -9.52 -2.70 -7.63
CA GLY A 18 -10.40 -3.18 -8.70
C GLY A 18 -9.71 -3.46 -10.05
N ARG A 19 -8.38 -3.45 -10.12
CA ARG A 19 -7.63 -3.72 -11.37
C ARG A 19 -7.48 -5.21 -11.61
N PRO A 20 -8.01 -5.75 -12.72
CA PRO A 20 -8.08 -7.20 -12.94
C PRO A 20 -6.72 -7.91 -12.96
N SER A 21 -5.68 -7.25 -13.51
CA SER A 21 -4.33 -7.82 -13.57
C SER A 21 -3.73 -8.02 -12.18
N TYR A 22 -3.91 -7.05 -11.27
CA TYR A 22 -3.45 -7.15 -9.89
C TYR A 22 -4.28 -8.15 -9.09
N ALA A 23 -5.61 -8.10 -9.23
CA ALA A 23 -6.51 -9.03 -8.56
C ALA A 23 -6.16 -10.48 -8.90
N ARG A 24 -5.93 -10.75 -10.18
CA ARG A 24 -5.53 -12.08 -10.65
C ARG A 24 -4.20 -12.53 -10.04
N ALA A 25 -3.16 -11.70 -10.11
CA ALA A 25 -1.85 -12.02 -9.57
C ALA A 25 -1.92 -12.31 -8.06
N ILE A 26 -2.66 -11.50 -7.29
CA ILE A 26 -2.83 -11.68 -5.85
C ILE A 26 -3.58 -12.98 -5.56
N ALA A 27 -4.70 -13.24 -6.26
CA ALA A 27 -5.52 -14.44 -6.03
C ALA A 27 -4.78 -15.73 -6.39
N GLU A 28 -4.09 -15.79 -7.54
CA GLU A 28 -3.28 -16.93 -7.97
C GLU A 28 -2.14 -17.21 -6.99
N THR A 29 -1.44 -16.18 -6.53
CA THR A 29 -0.35 -16.33 -5.57
C THR A 29 -0.87 -16.79 -4.20
N ALA A 30 -1.95 -16.19 -3.70
CA ALA A 30 -2.56 -16.60 -2.42
C ALA A 30 -3.04 -18.05 -2.44
N ALA A 31 -3.63 -18.50 -3.54
CA ALA A 31 -4.04 -19.90 -3.72
C ALA A 31 -2.82 -20.84 -3.78
N GLY A 32 -1.74 -20.45 -4.42
CA GLY A 32 -0.50 -21.23 -4.51
C GLY A 32 0.24 -21.35 -3.18
N MET A 33 0.21 -20.31 -2.34
CA MET A 33 0.88 -20.30 -1.03
C MET A 33 0.16 -21.17 0.02
N SER A 34 -1.16 -21.37 -0.10
CA SER A 34 -1.95 -22.10 0.87
C SER A 34 -2.91 -23.12 0.21
N PRO A 35 -2.38 -24.16 -0.43
CA PRO A 35 -3.22 -25.11 -1.19
C PRO A 35 -4.24 -25.88 -0.34
N ARG A 36 -4.03 -25.97 0.98
CA ARG A 36 -4.92 -26.66 1.93
C ARG A 36 -5.41 -25.78 3.08
N GLY A 37 -5.02 -24.53 3.13
CA GLY A 37 -5.36 -23.56 4.17
C GLY A 37 -6.20 -22.40 3.67
N ALA A 38 -6.43 -21.42 4.53
CA ALA A 38 -7.03 -20.15 4.14
C ALA A 38 -6.05 -19.35 3.25
N ALA A 39 -6.53 -18.91 2.09
CA ALA A 39 -5.75 -18.03 1.25
C ALA A 39 -5.51 -16.69 1.96
N ASP A 40 -4.27 -16.22 1.98
CA ASP A 40 -3.89 -14.93 2.55
C ASP A 40 -3.43 -13.95 1.45
N PRO A 41 -4.34 -13.08 0.98
CA PRO A 41 -4.03 -12.10 -0.05
C PRO A 41 -2.98 -11.05 0.37
N VAL A 42 -2.83 -10.77 1.68
CA VAL A 42 -1.85 -9.79 2.16
C VAL A 42 -0.43 -10.36 2.06
N SER A 43 -0.21 -11.57 2.55
CA SER A 43 1.07 -12.27 2.39
C SER A 43 1.41 -12.53 0.92
N ALA A 44 0.41 -12.83 0.08
CA ALA A 44 0.60 -12.96 -1.36
C ALA A 44 1.07 -11.63 -1.98
N LEU A 45 0.45 -10.51 -1.62
CA LEU A 45 0.85 -9.20 -2.10
C LEU A 45 2.26 -8.82 -1.61
N ALA A 46 2.62 -9.18 -0.37
CA ALA A 46 3.98 -9.00 0.15
C ALA A 46 5.02 -9.71 -0.73
N SER A 47 4.78 -10.98 -1.02
CA SER A 47 5.64 -11.79 -1.90
C SER A 47 5.75 -11.23 -3.31
N LEU A 48 4.63 -10.76 -3.88
CA LEU A 48 4.58 -10.16 -5.22
C LEU A 48 5.32 -8.82 -5.31
N LEU A 49 5.39 -8.06 -4.21
CA LEU A 49 6.10 -6.77 -4.12
C LEU A 49 7.52 -6.89 -3.57
N ALA A 50 7.94 -8.06 -3.10
CA ALA A 50 9.31 -8.31 -2.68
C ALA A 50 10.31 -8.06 -3.83
N PRO A 51 11.59 -7.80 -3.55
CA PRO A 51 12.62 -7.69 -4.59
C PRO A 51 12.61 -8.90 -5.53
N GLY A 52 12.39 -8.67 -6.83
CA GLY A 52 12.25 -9.73 -7.82
C GLY A 52 10.84 -10.31 -7.97
N GLY A 53 9.89 -9.93 -7.14
CA GLY A 53 8.48 -10.36 -7.25
C GLY A 53 7.81 -9.86 -8.54
N GLN A 54 6.79 -10.57 -8.98
CA GLN A 54 6.13 -10.32 -10.26
C GLN A 54 5.54 -8.90 -10.36
N LEU A 55 4.85 -8.43 -9.32
CA LEU A 55 4.30 -7.07 -9.33
C LEU A 55 5.40 -6.02 -9.20
N ALA A 56 6.45 -6.29 -8.42
CA ALA A 56 7.59 -5.38 -8.34
C ALA A 56 8.25 -5.18 -9.71
N GLN A 57 8.42 -6.24 -10.49
CA GLN A 57 8.97 -6.17 -11.84
C GLN A 57 8.02 -5.46 -12.81
N SER A 58 6.72 -5.76 -12.75
CA SER A 58 5.71 -5.14 -13.61
C SER A 58 5.59 -3.64 -13.35
N CYS A 59 5.57 -3.22 -12.07
CA CYS A 59 5.56 -1.81 -11.68
C CYS A 59 6.84 -1.10 -12.13
N ARG A 60 8.01 -1.72 -11.92
CA ARG A 60 9.29 -1.19 -12.40
C ARG A 60 9.28 -0.94 -13.89
N PHE A 61 8.88 -1.93 -14.66
CA PHE A 61 8.80 -1.82 -16.12
C PHE A 61 7.84 -0.70 -16.55
N SER A 62 6.65 -0.66 -15.98
CA SER A 62 5.64 0.38 -16.26
C SER A 62 6.16 1.78 -15.91
N TYR A 63 6.81 1.92 -14.77
CA TYR A 63 7.40 3.17 -14.27
C TYR A 63 8.49 3.68 -15.22
N GLU A 64 9.49 2.85 -15.50
CA GLU A 64 10.61 3.22 -16.35
C GLU A 64 10.17 3.51 -17.80
N LEU A 65 9.29 2.69 -18.37
CA LEU A 65 8.78 2.88 -19.72
C LEU A 65 8.06 4.22 -19.89
N ARG A 66 7.27 4.63 -18.91
CA ARG A 66 6.52 5.88 -18.94
C ARG A 66 7.44 7.08 -18.73
N LEU A 67 8.37 7.00 -17.78
CA LEU A 67 9.35 8.07 -17.54
C LEU A 67 10.32 8.27 -18.70
N HIS A 68 10.71 7.20 -19.38
CA HIS A 68 11.63 7.28 -20.52
C HIS A 68 11.04 8.06 -21.71
N ARG A 69 9.74 8.10 -21.83
CA ARG A 69 9.03 8.90 -22.84
C ARG A 69 8.98 10.39 -22.55
N ALA A 70 9.17 10.79 -21.30
CA ALA A 70 9.07 12.16 -20.85
C ALA A 70 10.46 12.80 -20.75
N ARG A 71 10.54 14.11 -21.06
CA ARG A 71 11.79 14.87 -20.88
C ARG A 71 11.96 15.25 -19.40
N GLY A 72 13.20 15.19 -18.90
CA GLY A 72 13.50 15.63 -17.54
C GLY A 72 13.38 14.55 -16.46
N TYR A 73 13.81 13.35 -16.76
CA TYR A 73 13.73 12.13 -15.92
C TYR A 73 13.96 12.38 -14.42
N GLY A 74 15.05 13.06 -14.04
CA GLY A 74 15.37 13.31 -12.62
C GLY A 74 14.33 14.18 -11.90
N ALA A 75 13.78 15.20 -12.59
CA ALA A 75 12.75 16.06 -12.02
C ALA A 75 11.41 15.34 -11.87
N LEU A 76 11.05 14.53 -12.85
CA LEU A 76 9.84 13.72 -12.85
C LEU A 76 9.88 12.67 -11.73
N LYS A 77 11.01 11.99 -11.58
CA LYS A 77 11.24 11.04 -10.50
C LYS A 77 11.10 11.71 -9.13
N ALA A 78 11.72 12.88 -8.92
CA ALA A 78 11.61 13.60 -7.67
C ALA A 78 10.15 14.03 -7.34
N ILE A 79 9.36 14.42 -8.34
CA ILE A 79 7.93 14.71 -8.15
C ILE A 79 7.16 13.45 -7.72
N LEU A 80 7.41 12.33 -8.38
CA LEU A 80 6.77 11.06 -8.04
C LEU A 80 7.15 10.57 -6.65
N GLU A 81 8.39 10.72 -6.23
CA GLU A 81 8.84 10.40 -4.88
C GLU A 81 8.15 11.27 -3.82
N VAL A 82 7.99 12.57 -4.07
CA VAL A 82 7.24 13.49 -3.19
C VAL A 82 5.79 13.07 -3.07
N LEU A 83 5.12 12.78 -4.19
CA LEU A 83 3.73 12.33 -4.21
C LEU A 83 3.57 10.94 -3.57
N ALA A 84 4.56 10.06 -3.71
CA ALA A 84 4.53 8.76 -3.06
C ALA A 84 4.49 8.87 -1.54
N GLN A 85 5.23 9.82 -0.96
CA GLN A 85 5.23 10.04 0.49
C GLN A 85 3.90 10.64 0.96
N GLN A 86 3.38 11.61 0.24
CA GLN A 86 2.14 12.29 0.60
C GLN A 86 1.37 12.71 -0.65
N GLU A 87 0.11 12.28 -0.74
CA GLU A 87 -0.87 12.71 -1.73
C GLU A 87 -2.27 12.83 -1.09
N PRO A 88 -3.18 13.64 -1.64
CA PRO A 88 -2.98 14.52 -2.80
C PRO A 88 -2.29 15.84 -2.42
N LEU A 89 -1.45 16.39 -3.30
CA LEU A 89 -0.75 17.66 -3.13
C LEU A 89 -1.10 18.67 -4.22
N THR A 90 -1.08 19.95 -3.87
CA THR A 90 -1.21 21.05 -4.83
C THR A 90 0.13 21.32 -5.55
N LEU A 91 0.07 22.02 -6.70
CA LEU A 91 1.25 22.49 -7.43
C LEU A 91 2.23 23.23 -6.50
N THR A 92 1.72 24.14 -5.68
CA THR A 92 2.55 24.95 -4.76
C THR A 92 3.26 24.10 -3.72
N GLU A 93 2.55 23.14 -3.10
CA GLU A 93 3.12 22.20 -2.13
C GLU A 93 4.23 21.34 -2.74
N ILE A 94 4.04 20.86 -3.97
CA ILE A 94 5.05 20.08 -4.69
C ILE A 94 6.27 20.95 -5.03
N ALA A 95 6.05 22.13 -5.59
CA ALA A 95 7.13 23.06 -5.95
C ALA A 95 7.98 23.46 -4.73
N GLN A 96 7.35 23.74 -3.60
CA GLN A 96 8.04 24.06 -2.35
C GLN A 96 8.93 22.91 -1.86
N ARG A 97 8.42 21.68 -1.85
CA ARG A 97 9.19 20.49 -1.42
C ARG A 97 10.39 20.21 -2.31
N LEU A 98 10.25 20.50 -3.59
CA LEU A 98 11.33 20.33 -4.57
C LEU A 98 12.25 21.54 -4.69
N ARG A 99 11.96 22.65 -3.97
CA ARG A 99 12.67 23.92 -4.07
C ARG A 99 12.76 24.43 -5.52
N ARG A 100 11.63 24.33 -6.24
CA ARG A 100 11.47 24.74 -7.64
C ARG A 100 10.41 25.82 -7.78
N THR A 101 10.43 26.49 -8.95
CA THR A 101 9.36 27.44 -9.27
C THR A 101 8.06 26.71 -9.64
N PRO A 102 6.88 27.25 -9.30
CA PRO A 102 5.60 26.65 -9.72
C PRO A 102 5.47 26.48 -11.24
N GLY A 103 6.00 27.43 -12.02
CA GLY A 103 5.96 27.35 -13.49
C GLY A 103 6.66 26.11 -14.02
N SER A 104 7.94 25.92 -13.67
CA SER A 104 8.69 24.74 -14.12
C SER A 104 8.12 23.43 -13.57
N THR A 105 7.54 23.45 -12.37
CA THR A 105 6.91 22.27 -11.77
C THR A 105 5.63 21.90 -12.53
N LYS A 106 4.86 22.89 -12.99
CA LYS A 106 3.63 22.66 -13.77
C LYS A 106 3.91 21.92 -15.07
N ASP A 107 4.96 22.26 -15.79
CA ASP A 107 5.32 21.59 -17.03
C ASP A 107 5.64 20.10 -16.80
N TYR A 108 6.39 19.79 -15.74
CA TYR A 108 6.67 18.40 -15.36
C TYR A 108 5.42 17.63 -14.93
N LEU A 109 4.51 18.27 -14.19
CA LEU A 109 3.24 17.64 -13.81
C LEU A 109 2.38 17.35 -15.03
N SER A 110 2.31 18.26 -16.02
CA SER A 110 1.60 18.04 -17.28
C SER A 110 2.15 16.81 -18.01
N TRP A 111 3.48 16.66 -18.08
CA TRP A 111 4.08 15.46 -18.68
C TRP A 111 3.78 14.16 -17.94
N LEU A 112 3.70 14.20 -16.60
CA LEU A 112 3.32 13.04 -15.81
C LEU A 112 1.84 12.67 -15.98
N GLU A 113 0.97 13.66 -16.21
CA GLU A 113 -0.43 13.45 -16.58
C GLU A 113 -0.55 12.84 -17.99
N ASP A 114 0.20 13.34 -18.97
CA ASP A 114 0.19 12.86 -20.35
C ASP A 114 0.61 11.38 -20.48
N VAL A 115 1.41 10.87 -19.54
CA VAL A 115 1.83 9.47 -19.49
C VAL A 115 1.04 8.63 -18.47
N ASP A 116 -0.07 9.13 -17.95
CA ASP A 116 -0.96 8.45 -17.00
C ASP A 116 -0.27 7.98 -15.70
N LEU A 117 0.75 8.67 -15.23
CA LEU A 117 1.38 8.37 -13.93
C LEU A 117 0.66 9.04 -12.78
N ILE A 118 0.16 10.26 -13.02
CA ILE A 118 -0.60 11.04 -12.04
C ILE A 118 -1.88 11.57 -12.66
N VAL A 119 -2.79 12.02 -11.80
CA VAL A 119 -4.03 12.68 -12.17
C VAL A 119 -4.24 13.91 -11.30
N SER A 120 -4.77 14.99 -11.89
CA SER A 120 -5.19 16.18 -11.16
C SER A 120 -6.71 16.14 -10.92
N ARG A 121 -7.10 16.28 -9.65
CA ARG A 121 -8.49 16.46 -9.23
C ARG A 121 -8.57 17.68 -8.32
N GLN A 122 -9.40 18.65 -8.67
CA GLN A 122 -9.56 19.90 -7.88
C GLN A 122 -8.22 20.60 -7.57
N LYS A 123 -7.34 20.69 -8.57
CA LYS A 123 -5.99 21.27 -8.46
C LYS A 123 -5.05 20.54 -7.48
N ARG A 124 -5.35 19.29 -7.16
CA ARG A 124 -4.50 18.40 -6.36
C ARG A 124 -4.08 17.20 -7.18
N TYR A 125 -2.82 16.85 -7.10
CA TYR A 125 -2.19 15.77 -7.85
C TYR A 125 -2.04 14.53 -7.00
N SER A 126 -2.35 13.37 -7.57
CA SER A 126 -2.19 12.05 -6.96
C SER A 126 -1.78 11.02 -8.01
N TYR A 127 -1.29 9.88 -7.57
CA TYR A 127 -1.05 8.75 -8.46
C TYR A 127 -2.34 8.26 -9.12
N THR A 128 -2.25 7.90 -10.40
CA THR A 128 -3.34 7.21 -11.11
C THR A 128 -3.46 5.76 -10.65
N ASP A 129 -2.34 5.17 -10.23
CA ASP A 129 -2.24 3.79 -9.81
C ASP A 129 -1.70 3.68 -8.37
N PRO A 130 -2.54 3.34 -7.38
CA PRO A 130 -2.12 3.20 -5.99
C PRO A 130 -1.08 2.08 -5.76
N MET A 131 -1.10 1.03 -6.58
CA MET A 131 -0.10 -0.04 -6.52
C MET A 131 1.27 0.46 -6.97
N LEU A 132 1.31 1.28 -8.01
CA LEU A 132 2.55 1.91 -8.46
C LEU A 132 3.08 2.88 -7.41
N ARG A 133 2.20 3.64 -6.73
CA ARG A 133 2.59 4.48 -5.58
C ARG A 133 3.25 3.66 -4.47
N LEU A 134 2.63 2.54 -4.08
CA LEU A 134 3.18 1.63 -3.08
C LEU A 134 4.55 1.09 -3.50
N TRP A 135 4.68 0.70 -4.77
CA TRP A 135 5.95 0.24 -5.33
C TRP A 135 7.03 1.34 -5.27
N VAL A 136 6.71 2.60 -5.59
CA VAL A 136 7.67 3.73 -5.49
C VAL A 136 8.13 3.91 -4.04
N ARG A 137 7.23 3.84 -3.08
CA ARG A 137 7.58 3.90 -1.64
C ARG A 137 8.52 2.79 -1.20
N LEU A 138 8.37 1.61 -1.77
CA LEU A 138 9.20 0.44 -1.44
C LEU A 138 10.55 0.46 -2.18
N HIS A 139 10.54 0.72 -3.48
CA HIS A 139 11.69 0.44 -4.34
C HIS A 139 12.45 1.68 -4.84
N CYS A 140 11.89 2.90 -4.75
CA CYS A 140 12.60 4.13 -5.09
C CYS A 140 13.36 4.69 -3.86
N ARG A 141 14.13 3.84 -3.21
CA ARG A 141 14.98 4.15 -2.05
C ARG A 141 16.43 3.84 -2.37
N ALA A 142 17.35 4.40 -1.56
CA ALA A 142 18.78 4.12 -1.69
C ALA A 142 19.14 2.65 -1.37
N VAL A 143 18.35 2.01 -0.48
CA VAL A 143 18.54 0.62 -0.06
C VAL A 143 17.30 -0.18 -0.45
N PRO A 144 17.45 -1.38 -1.02
CA PRO A 144 16.33 -2.27 -1.31
C PRO A 144 15.50 -2.54 -0.04
N PRO A 145 14.16 -2.70 -0.17
CA PRO A 145 13.30 -2.94 0.96
C PRO A 145 13.56 -4.31 1.57
N GLY A 146 13.66 -4.36 2.91
CA GLY A 146 13.62 -5.61 3.66
C GLY A 146 12.18 -6.04 3.96
N ASP A 147 12.01 -7.23 4.57
CA ASP A 147 10.69 -7.77 4.90
C ASP A 147 9.91 -6.86 5.86
N ASP A 148 10.58 -6.23 6.83
CA ASP A 148 9.96 -5.27 7.75
C ASP A 148 9.46 -4.00 7.04
N ASP A 149 10.19 -3.54 6.02
CA ASP A 149 9.77 -2.39 5.23
C ASP A 149 8.51 -2.72 4.43
N ILE A 150 8.49 -3.91 3.81
CA ILE A 150 7.35 -4.40 3.04
C ILE A 150 6.14 -4.56 3.96
N ALA A 151 6.31 -5.20 5.11
CA ALA A 151 5.25 -5.40 6.09
C ALA A 151 4.64 -4.06 6.57
N ARG A 152 5.48 -3.08 6.90
CA ARG A 152 5.05 -1.75 7.35
C ARG A 152 4.27 -1.00 6.28
N GLU A 153 4.78 -0.95 5.05
CA GLU A 153 4.12 -0.24 3.94
C GLU A 153 2.81 -0.93 3.53
N LEU A 154 2.78 -2.26 3.53
CA LEU A 154 1.57 -3.02 3.29
C LEU A 154 0.52 -2.81 4.37
N HIS A 155 0.92 -2.80 5.63
CA HIS A 155 -0.01 -2.53 6.73
C HIS A 155 -0.73 -1.19 6.54
N GLN A 156 0.01 -0.12 6.21
CA GLN A 156 -0.58 1.19 5.91
C GLN A 156 -1.48 1.16 4.67
N TYR A 157 -1.08 0.43 3.65
CA TYR A 157 -1.83 0.29 2.41
C TYR A 157 -3.16 -0.44 2.63
N VAL A 158 -3.15 -1.51 3.42
CA VAL A 158 -4.34 -2.29 3.80
C VAL A 158 -5.28 -1.47 4.67
N GLN A 159 -4.77 -0.82 5.71
CA GLN A 159 -5.57 0.00 6.63
C GLN A 159 -6.31 1.13 5.90
N ALA A 160 -5.68 1.77 4.93
CA ALA A 160 -6.29 2.83 4.14
C ALA A 160 -7.48 2.34 3.28
N ARG A 161 -7.53 1.03 2.96
CA ARG A 161 -8.55 0.42 2.08
C ARG A 161 -9.61 -0.38 2.83
N LEU A 162 -9.29 -0.84 4.00
CA LEU A 162 -10.17 -1.64 4.85
C LEU A 162 -10.27 -0.99 6.25
N PRO A 163 -10.85 0.21 6.37
CA PRO A 163 -10.89 0.97 7.64
C PRO A 163 -11.64 0.25 8.77
N HIS A 164 -12.38 -0.82 8.47
CA HIS A 164 -13.17 -1.60 9.43
C HIS A 164 -12.63 -3.00 9.68
N ALA A 165 -11.53 -3.42 9.06
CA ALA A 165 -10.84 -4.64 9.43
C ALA A 165 -10.03 -4.36 10.70
N GLU A 166 -10.67 -4.48 11.88
CA GLU A 166 -9.93 -4.59 13.14
C GLU A 166 -8.87 -5.69 12.98
N PRO A 167 -7.64 -5.46 13.43
CA PRO A 167 -6.58 -6.45 13.28
C PRO A 167 -6.93 -7.69 14.12
N ALA A 168 -7.37 -8.75 13.48
CA ALA A 168 -7.51 -10.08 14.10
C ALA A 168 -6.17 -10.62 14.65
N LEU A 169 -5.10 -9.85 14.53
CA LEU A 169 -3.73 -10.16 14.98
C LEU A 169 -3.45 -9.79 16.44
N ALA A 170 -4.37 -9.13 17.16
CA ALA A 170 -4.13 -8.75 18.56
C ALA A 170 -4.60 -9.81 19.57
N LEU A 171 -5.22 -10.92 19.16
CA LEU A 171 -5.83 -11.90 20.07
C LEU A 171 -5.01 -13.18 20.31
N ALA A 172 -3.82 -13.31 19.73
CA ALA A 172 -2.99 -14.51 19.92
C ALA A 172 -1.96 -14.42 21.08
N GLY A 173 -2.01 -13.38 21.91
CA GLY A 173 -0.96 -13.14 22.90
C GLY A 173 -1.38 -12.68 24.28
N GLN A 174 -2.66 -12.77 24.69
CA GLN A 174 -3.02 -12.48 26.07
C GLN A 174 -3.14 -13.78 26.89
N PRO A 175 -2.32 -13.96 27.95
CA PRO A 175 -2.55 -15.06 28.89
C PRO A 175 -3.84 -14.80 29.64
N VAL A 176 -4.73 -15.80 29.66
CA VAL A 176 -5.93 -15.84 30.48
C VAL A 176 -5.50 -15.80 31.95
N LEU A 177 -5.57 -14.62 32.55
CA LEU A 177 -5.45 -14.50 34.01
C LEU A 177 -6.73 -15.00 34.62
N GLY A 178 -6.60 -16.13 35.31
CA GLY A 178 -7.69 -16.79 36.00
C GLY A 178 -8.37 -15.87 37.02
N GLU A 179 -9.68 -15.94 37.03
CA GLU A 179 -10.56 -15.35 38.02
C GLU A 179 -10.16 -15.86 39.40
N ARG A 180 -9.63 -15.00 40.26
CA ARG A 180 -9.58 -15.20 41.68
C ARG A 180 -10.89 -14.71 42.27
N GLU A 181 -11.74 -15.65 42.63
CA GLU A 181 -12.87 -15.41 43.53
C GLU A 181 -12.39 -14.70 44.80
N LYS A 182 -12.81 -13.47 44.99
CA LYS A 182 -12.70 -12.77 46.28
C LYS A 182 -13.94 -13.05 47.09
N ASN A 183 -13.79 -14.04 47.99
CA ASN A 183 -14.73 -14.32 49.05
C ASN A 183 -14.55 -13.23 50.13
N TRP A 184 -15.49 -12.33 50.27
CA TRP A 184 -15.53 -11.35 51.37
C TRP A 184 -16.37 -11.92 52.50
N GLY A 185 -15.70 -12.46 53.49
CA GLY A 185 -16.30 -12.81 54.80
C GLY A 185 -16.77 -11.56 55.52
N ILE A 186 -18.03 -11.56 55.89
CA ILE A 186 -18.66 -10.58 56.79
C ILE A 186 -18.13 -10.82 58.19
N ILE A 187 -17.50 -9.80 58.79
CA ILE A 187 -17.16 -9.80 60.23
C ILE A 187 -18.24 -9.02 60.95
N GLU A 188 -19.08 -9.72 61.72
CA GLU A 188 -19.93 -9.10 62.75
C GLU A 188 -19.04 -8.77 63.95
N ILE A 189 -19.20 -7.56 64.49
CA ILE A 189 -18.61 -7.08 65.74
C ILE A 189 -19.76 -6.80 66.70
N ASP A 190 -19.72 -7.50 67.84
CA ASP A 190 -20.48 -7.17 69.05
C ASP A 190 -19.95 -5.90 69.74
#